data_883aa0ff5e77b9e59007639fdee60969
#
_entry.id   883aa0ff5e77b9e59007639fdee60969
#
_cell.length_a   1.000
_cell.length_b   1.000
_cell.length_c   1.000
_cell.angle_alpha   90.00
_cell.angle_beta   90.00
_cell.angle_gamma   90.00
#
_symmetry.space_group_name_H-M   'P 1'
#
loop_
_entity.id
_entity.type
_entity.pdbx_description
1 polymer ?
#
loop_
_entity_poly.entity_id
_entity_poly.type
_entity_poly.pdbx_seq_one_letter_code
_entity_poly.pdbx_strand_id
1 'polypeptide(L)'
;MWRSVASNAANFLMVALFLMAGIIIWGKAQYTSPGPAAQAFCLQVERGSNWRRVSDSLEKIDAVTDGKIFRLGADYAGKSDQLKAGNFLVEVNASMESIVEIITRSGASTCGVEVIFRVGVNRIMVQVREMDPANNRFVERAEF
;
A
#
# COMPACT_ATOMS: atom_id res chain seq x y z
N MET A 1 41.42 -10.77 -33.00
CA MET A 1 41.11 -10.01 -31.78
C MET A 1 39.66 -9.50 -31.72
N TRP A 2 39.10 -8.94 -32.76
CA TRP A 2 37.70 -8.41 -32.75
C TRP A 2 36.63 -9.49 -32.50
N ARG A 3 36.82 -10.72 -33.00
CA ARG A 3 35.86 -11.82 -32.82
C ARG A 3 35.76 -12.31 -31.38
N SER A 4 36.84 -12.31 -30.64
CA SER A 4 36.85 -12.69 -29.20
C SER A 4 36.26 -11.60 -28.31
N VAL A 5 36.45 -10.33 -28.66
CA VAL A 5 35.85 -9.19 -27.94
C VAL A 5 34.33 -9.16 -28.16
N ALA A 6 33.89 -9.38 -29.38
CA ALA A 6 32.46 -9.45 -29.71
C ALA A 6 31.75 -10.62 -29.01
N SER A 7 32.37 -11.80 -28.92
CA SER A 7 31.84 -12.95 -28.22
C SER A 7 31.74 -12.71 -26.70
N ASN A 8 32.77 -12.09 -26.12
CA ASN A 8 32.74 -11.75 -24.69
C ASN A 8 31.72 -10.64 -24.38
N ALA A 9 31.58 -9.64 -25.24
CA ALA A 9 30.56 -8.61 -25.11
C ALA A 9 29.14 -9.18 -25.19
N ALA A 10 28.90 -10.10 -26.13
CA ALA A 10 27.61 -10.78 -26.24
C ALA A 10 27.26 -11.61 -25.00
N ASN A 11 28.21 -12.36 -24.46
CA ASN A 11 28.05 -13.09 -23.20
C ASN A 11 27.77 -12.15 -22.02
N PHE A 12 28.51 -11.07 -21.91
CA PHE A 12 28.29 -10.06 -20.86
C PHE A 12 26.90 -9.44 -20.95
N LEU A 13 26.45 -9.13 -22.15
CA LEU A 13 25.13 -8.55 -22.39
C LEU A 13 24.02 -9.55 -22.03
N MET A 14 24.21 -10.81 -22.38
CA MET A 14 23.25 -11.87 -22.04
C MET A 14 23.14 -12.04 -20.52
N VAL A 15 24.25 -12.13 -19.81
CA VAL A 15 24.28 -12.22 -18.35
C VAL A 15 23.62 -11.00 -17.70
N ALA A 16 23.93 -9.78 -18.20
CA ALA A 16 23.32 -8.55 -17.70
C ALA A 16 21.79 -8.54 -17.89
N LEU A 17 21.29 -9.00 -19.03
CA LEU A 17 19.87 -9.14 -19.29
C LEU A 17 19.19 -10.14 -18.34
N PHE A 18 19.83 -11.30 -18.09
CA PHE A 18 19.30 -12.28 -17.15
C PHE A 18 19.25 -11.74 -15.71
N LEU A 19 20.29 -11.03 -15.28
CA LEU A 19 20.33 -10.41 -13.95
C LEU A 19 19.25 -9.34 -13.83
N MET A 20 19.09 -8.49 -14.84
CA MET A 20 18.07 -7.44 -14.87
C MET A 20 16.65 -8.04 -14.83
N ALA A 21 16.40 -9.07 -15.64
CA ALA A 21 15.12 -9.78 -15.61
C ALA A 21 14.85 -10.41 -14.23
N GLY A 22 15.85 -11.01 -13.61
CA GLY A 22 15.74 -11.58 -12.27
C GLY A 22 15.38 -10.53 -11.21
N ILE A 23 16.02 -9.35 -11.25
CA ILE A 23 15.73 -8.25 -10.33
C ILE A 23 14.30 -7.72 -10.52
N ILE A 24 13.84 -7.59 -11.77
CA ILE A 24 12.48 -7.13 -12.08
C ILE A 24 11.44 -8.14 -11.55
N ILE A 25 11.64 -9.43 -11.79
CA ILE A 25 10.72 -10.48 -11.33
C ILE A 25 10.69 -10.52 -9.81
N TRP A 26 11.85 -10.44 -9.17
CA TRP A 26 11.95 -10.42 -7.71
C TRP A 26 11.26 -9.18 -7.11
N GLY A 27 11.52 -7.99 -7.65
CA GLY A 27 10.88 -6.76 -7.22
C GLY A 27 9.36 -6.79 -7.37
N LYS A 28 8.87 -7.33 -8.50
CA LYS A 28 7.44 -7.53 -8.72
C LYS A 28 6.83 -8.50 -7.71
N ALA A 29 7.50 -9.61 -7.43
CA ALA A 29 7.07 -10.57 -6.43
C ALA A 29 6.96 -9.92 -5.03
N GLN A 30 7.92 -9.11 -4.63
CA GLN A 30 7.87 -8.35 -3.36
C GLN A 30 6.71 -7.35 -3.32
N TYR A 31 6.45 -6.67 -4.42
CA TYR A 31 5.38 -5.68 -4.52
C TYR A 31 3.97 -6.28 -4.43
N THR A 32 3.78 -7.46 -5.02
CA THR A 32 2.48 -8.16 -5.05
C THR A 32 2.27 -9.15 -3.90
N SER A 33 3.34 -9.50 -3.19
CA SER A 33 3.26 -10.42 -2.05
C SER A 33 2.46 -9.81 -0.88
N PRO A 34 1.81 -10.66 -0.06
CA PRO A 34 1.21 -10.21 1.19
C PRO A 34 2.21 -9.44 2.04
N GLY A 35 1.79 -8.29 2.57
CA GLY A 35 2.62 -7.44 3.41
C GLY A 35 2.82 -8.00 4.82
N PRO A 36 3.78 -7.46 5.58
CA PRO A 36 4.09 -7.92 6.94
C PRO A 36 3.09 -7.42 7.98
N ALA A 37 2.12 -6.56 7.61
CA ALA A 37 1.16 -5.98 8.54
C ALA A 37 0.31 -7.06 9.23
N ALA A 38 0.57 -7.30 10.52
CA ALA A 38 -0.13 -8.30 11.31
C ALA A 38 -1.55 -7.90 11.72
N GLN A 39 -1.88 -6.62 11.63
CA GLN A 39 -3.19 -6.05 12.00
C GLN A 39 -3.63 -5.01 10.98
N ALA A 40 -4.95 -4.88 10.82
CA ALA A 40 -5.51 -3.78 10.04
C ALA A 40 -5.23 -2.46 10.76
N PHE A 41 -4.87 -1.42 10.01
CA PHE A 41 -4.57 -0.10 10.56
C PHE A 41 -5.13 1.01 9.66
N CYS A 42 -5.25 2.18 10.25
CA CYS A 42 -5.66 3.38 9.54
C CYS A 42 -4.44 4.18 9.09
N LEU A 43 -4.24 4.28 7.78
CA LEU A 43 -3.18 5.08 7.20
C LEU A 43 -3.70 6.51 6.97
N GLN A 44 -3.13 7.46 7.68
CA GLN A 44 -3.42 8.87 7.48
C GLN A 44 -2.44 9.47 6.47
N VAL A 45 -2.97 9.96 5.35
CA VAL A 45 -2.23 10.70 4.33
C VAL A 45 -2.61 12.17 4.43
N GLU A 46 -1.71 13.00 4.93
CA GLU A 46 -1.92 14.44 5.06
C GLU A 46 -1.96 15.13 3.70
N ARG A 47 -2.65 16.26 3.63
CA ARG A 47 -2.64 17.11 2.43
C ARG A 47 -1.23 17.63 2.16
N GLY A 48 -0.77 17.47 0.93
CA GLY A 48 0.60 17.83 0.53
C GLY A 48 1.67 16.80 0.89
N SER A 49 1.28 15.63 1.39
CA SER A 49 2.20 14.49 1.55
C SER A 49 2.72 14.02 0.20
N ASN A 50 3.94 13.56 0.21
CA ASN A 50 4.58 12.93 -0.94
C ASN A 50 4.76 11.43 -0.70
N TRP A 51 5.00 10.67 -1.76
CA TRP A 51 5.22 9.22 -1.70
C TRP A 51 6.36 8.82 -0.76
N ARG A 52 7.39 9.65 -0.63
CA ARG A 52 8.49 9.40 0.29
C ARG A 52 8.01 9.38 1.75
N ARG A 53 7.25 10.40 2.16
CA ARG A 53 6.72 10.48 3.53
C ARG A 53 5.78 9.33 3.83
N VAL A 54 4.90 8.98 2.89
CA VAL A 54 3.98 7.85 3.04
C VAL A 54 4.74 6.54 3.16
N SER A 55 5.73 6.29 2.29
CA SER A 55 6.54 5.07 2.34
C SER A 55 7.35 4.95 3.62
N ASP A 56 7.95 6.06 4.10
CA ASP A 56 8.72 6.09 5.34
C ASP A 56 7.82 5.82 6.56
N SER A 57 6.57 6.29 6.52
CA SER A 57 5.58 6.02 7.57
C SER A 57 5.15 4.55 7.58
N LEU A 58 4.91 3.96 6.41
CA LEU A 58 4.54 2.55 6.26
C LEU A 58 5.67 1.60 6.68
N GLU A 59 6.91 1.96 6.38
CA GLU A 59 8.10 1.20 6.78
C GLU A 59 8.30 1.23 8.31
N LYS A 60 8.06 2.38 8.95
CA LYS A 60 8.17 2.53 10.42
C LYS A 60 7.18 1.67 11.20
N ILE A 61 6.02 1.37 10.65
CA ILE A 61 4.99 0.55 11.28
C ILE A 61 5.00 -0.89 10.76
N ASP A 62 6.07 -1.28 10.07
CA ASP A 62 6.24 -2.60 9.45
C ASP A 62 5.06 -3.02 8.55
N ALA A 63 4.42 -2.05 7.89
CA ALA A 63 3.33 -2.32 6.95
C ALA A 63 3.84 -2.70 5.56
N VAL A 64 5.05 -2.26 5.21
CA VAL A 64 5.74 -2.61 3.97
C VAL A 64 7.17 -3.05 4.28
N THR A 65 7.68 -3.98 3.50
CA THR A 65 9.03 -4.55 3.69
C THR A 65 10.12 -3.56 3.30
N ASP A 66 9.88 -2.76 2.25
CA ASP A 66 10.84 -1.78 1.74
C ASP A 66 10.10 -0.61 1.07
N GLY A 67 10.29 0.59 1.63
CA GLY A 67 9.66 1.81 1.14
C GLY A 67 10.16 2.24 -0.26
N LYS A 68 11.35 1.80 -0.69
CA LYS A 68 11.86 2.08 -2.04
C LYS A 68 11.13 1.24 -3.08
N ILE A 69 10.91 -0.05 -2.79
CA ILE A 69 10.14 -0.96 -3.66
C ILE A 69 8.71 -0.45 -3.75
N PHE A 70 8.12 -0.01 -2.65
CA PHE A 70 6.78 0.58 -2.62
C PHE A 70 6.66 1.79 -3.56
N ARG A 71 7.60 2.74 -3.50
CA ARG A 71 7.61 3.92 -4.38
C ARG A 71 7.82 3.55 -5.84
N LEU A 72 8.79 2.68 -6.11
CA LEU A 72 9.08 2.21 -7.46
C LEU A 72 7.88 1.49 -8.08
N GLY A 73 7.17 0.70 -7.26
CA GLY A 73 5.94 0.03 -7.67
C GLY A 73 4.82 1.01 -8.03
N ALA A 74 4.65 2.08 -7.25
CA ALA A 74 3.69 3.14 -7.54
C ALA A 74 4.02 3.89 -8.84
N ASP A 75 5.31 4.17 -9.08
CA ASP A 75 5.81 4.75 -10.33
C ASP A 75 5.54 3.84 -11.53
N TYR A 76 5.87 2.57 -11.40
CA TYR A 76 5.66 1.58 -12.45
C TYR A 76 4.16 1.39 -12.78
N ALA A 77 3.30 1.47 -11.77
CA ALA A 77 1.85 1.43 -11.94
C ALA A 77 1.25 2.73 -12.53
N GLY A 78 2.07 3.76 -12.76
CA GLY A 78 1.62 5.06 -13.27
C GLY A 78 0.74 5.83 -12.28
N LYS A 79 0.94 5.61 -10.97
CA LYS A 79 0.13 6.19 -9.89
C LYS A 79 0.84 7.26 -9.07
N SER A 80 2.06 7.62 -9.45
CA SER A 80 2.89 8.60 -8.72
C SER A 80 2.23 9.96 -8.50
N ASP A 81 1.39 10.41 -9.43
CA ASP A 81 0.71 11.70 -9.36
C ASP A 81 -0.72 11.59 -8.79
N GLN A 82 -1.14 10.40 -8.39
CA GLN A 82 -2.52 10.12 -7.98
C GLN A 82 -2.70 9.97 -6.47
N LEU A 83 -1.68 10.28 -5.69
CA LEU A 83 -1.76 10.20 -4.23
C LEU A 83 -2.88 11.11 -3.68
N LYS A 84 -3.78 10.54 -2.92
CA LYS A 84 -4.90 11.23 -2.30
C LYS A 84 -4.65 11.44 -0.81
N ALA A 85 -5.02 12.62 -0.32
CA ALA A 85 -5.07 12.88 1.11
C ALA A 85 -6.35 12.29 1.71
N GLY A 86 -6.23 11.70 2.89
CA GLY A 86 -7.36 11.08 3.58
C GLY A 86 -6.92 10.03 4.58
N ASN A 87 -7.88 9.39 5.20
CA ASN A 87 -7.66 8.27 6.11
C ASN A 87 -8.11 6.99 5.42
N PHE A 88 -7.20 6.05 5.23
CA PHE A 88 -7.44 4.84 4.47
C PHE A 88 -7.28 3.62 5.38
N LEU A 89 -8.27 2.73 5.38
CA LEU A 89 -8.18 1.46 6.06
C LEU A 89 -7.31 0.51 5.23
N VAL A 90 -6.23 0.04 5.83
CA VAL A 90 -5.35 -0.99 5.28
C VAL A 90 -5.62 -2.29 6.01
N GLU A 91 -5.96 -3.33 5.28
CA GLU A 91 -6.28 -4.64 5.84
C GLU A 91 -5.02 -5.41 6.27
N VAL A 92 -5.25 -6.47 7.04
CA VAL A 92 -4.20 -7.41 7.44
C VAL A 92 -3.53 -8.01 6.21
N ASN A 93 -2.20 -8.09 6.23
CA ASN A 93 -1.39 -8.65 5.15
C ASN A 93 -1.61 -7.96 3.77
N ALA A 94 -2.07 -6.70 3.76
CA ALA A 94 -2.23 -5.97 2.51
C ALA A 94 -0.89 -5.89 1.75
N SER A 95 -0.91 -6.22 0.46
CA SER A 95 0.26 -6.09 -0.40
C SER A 95 0.56 -4.62 -0.67
N MET A 96 1.79 -4.32 -1.05
CA MET A 96 2.18 -2.96 -1.46
C MET A 96 1.30 -2.45 -2.61
N GLU A 97 0.94 -3.33 -3.55
CA GLU A 97 0.02 -3.03 -4.66
C GLU A 97 -1.36 -2.62 -4.15
N SER A 98 -1.93 -3.38 -3.21
CA SER A 98 -3.22 -3.06 -2.58
C SER A 98 -3.19 -1.72 -1.87
N ILE A 99 -2.13 -1.43 -1.13
CA ILE A 99 -1.98 -0.15 -0.42
C ILE A 99 -1.91 1.01 -1.42
N VAL A 100 -1.11 0.89 -2.49
CA VAL A 100 -1.04 1.91 -3.56
C VAL A 100 -2.42 2.12 -4.19
N GLU A 101 -3.16 1.05 -4.45
CA GLU A 101 -4.49 1.14 -5.03
C GLU A 101 -5.47 1.88 -4.10
N ILE A 102 -5.46 1.56 -2.81
CA ILE A 102 -6.32 2.20 -1.80
C ILE A 102 -6.06 3.70 -1.72
N ILE A 103 -4.80 4.13 -1.60
CA ILE A 103 -4.43 5.55 -1.42
C ILE A 103 -4.48 6.39 -2.70
N THR A 104 -4.62 5.75 -3.85
CA THR A 104 -4.79 6.45 -5.16
C THR A 104 -6.22 6.41 -5.66
N ARG A 105 -7.09 5.58 -5.08
CA ARG A 105 -8.49 5.47 -5.46
C ARG A 105 -9.24 6.77 -5.18
N SER A 106 -10.09 7.17 -6.10
CA SER A 106 -11.02 8.28 -5.89
C SER A 106 -12.13 7.81 -4.94
N GLY A 107 -12.25 8.46 -3.79
CA GLY A 107 -13.29 8.11 -2.84
C GLY A 107 -13.07 8.77 -1.49
N ALA A 108 -14.08 8.68 -0.63
CA ALA A 108 -14.00 9.16 0.74
C ALA A 108 -13.04 8.31 1.57
N SER A 109 -12.53 8.89 2.64
CA SER A 109 -11.80 8.15 3.68
C SER A 109 -12.55 6.89 4.08
N THR A 110 -11.85 5.76 4.04
CA THR A 110 -12.42 4.46 4.45
C THR A 110 -12.24 4.17 5.93
N CYS A 111 -11.57 5.07 6.63
CA CYS A 111 -11.18 4.95 8.02
C CYS A 111 -11.68 6.15 8.83
N GLY A 112 -12.12 5.92 10.04
CA GLY A 112 -12.60 6.95 10.96
C GLY A 112 -13.91 6.54 11.60
N VAL A 113 -15.01 7.15 11.23
CA VAL A 113 -16.34 6.82 11.75
C VAL A 113 -17.10 6.02 10.71
N GLU A 114 -17.34 4.74 10.98
CA GLU A 114 -18.22 3.93 10.18
C GLU A 114 -19.63 4.00 10.77
N VAL A 115 -20.54 4.66 10.08
CA VAL A 115 -21.94 4.74 10.50
C VAL A 115 -22.70 3.60 9.79
N ILE A 116 -23.03 2.56 10.54
CA ILE A 116 -23.82 1.45 10.03
C ILE A 116 -25.29 1.74 10.30
N PHE A 117 -26.04 2.04 9.24
CA PHE A 117 -27.50 2.15 9.32
C PHE A 117 -28.14 0.76 9.21
N ARG A 118 -28.63 0.24 10.31
CA ARG A 118 -29.50 -0.93 10.29
C ARG A 118 -30.97 -0.49 10.36
N VAL A 119 -31.70 -0.73 9.28
CA VAL A 119 -33.13 -0.50 9.24
C VAL A 119 -33.83 -1.75 9.74
N GLY A 120 -34.29 -1.74 10.99
CA GLY A 120 -35.22 -2.72 11.52
C GLY A 120 -36.65 -2.27 11.30
N VAL A 121 -37.62 -3.23 11.35
CA VAL A 121 -39.03 -3.02 11.01
C VAL A 121 -39.71 -1.92 11.82
N ASN A 122 -39.11 -1.44 12.94
CA ASN A 122 -39.68 -0.35 13.76
C ASN A 122 -38.65 0.57 14.43
N ARG A 123 -37.35 0.43 14.15
CA ARG A 123 -36.31 1.31 14.73
C ARG A 123 -35.14 1.48 13.78
N ILE A 124 -34.71 2.72 13.61
CA ILE A 124 -33.43 3.04 12.98
C ILE A 124 -32.39 2.96 14.11
N MET A 125 -31.55 1.94 14.09
CA MET A 125 -30.37 1.90 14.96
C MET A 125 -29.18 2.46 14.20
N VAL A 126 -28.64 3.56 14.70
CA VAL A 126 -27.39 4.12 14.21
C VAL A 126 -26.27 3.56 15.10
N GLN A 127 -25.48 2.67 14.56
CA GLN A 127 -24.28 2.16 15.23
C GLN A 127 -23.08 2.95 14.72
N VAL A 128 -22.49 3.76 15.57
CA VAL A 128 -21.27 4.51 15.26
C VAL A 128 -20.09 3.66 15.70
N ARG A 129 -19.26 3.26 14.76
CA ARG A 129 -17.98 2.60 15.01
C ARG A 129 -16.87 3.63 14.92
N GLU A 130 -16.27 3.94 16.03
CA GLU A 130 -15.15 4.88 16.11
C GLU A 130 -13.84 4.09 16.28
N MET A 131 -12.80 4.48 15.55
CA MET A 131 -11.50 3.86 15.69
C MET A 131 -10.78 4.43 16.89
N ASP A 132 -10.44 3.57 17.86
CA ASP A 132 -9.64 3.94 19.00
C ASP A 132 -8.18 4.16 18.58
N PRO A 133 -7.66 5.39 18.67
CA PRO A 133 -6.30 5.71 18.24
C PRO A 133 -5.21 5.05 19.12
N ALA A 134 -5.57 4.65 20.34
CA ALA A 134 -4.62 4.03 21.26
C ALA A 134 -4.42 2.53 20.97
N ASN A 135 -5.41 1.87 20.43
CA ASN A 135 -5.43 0.42 20.28
C ASN A 135 -5.60 -0.05 18.83
N ASN A 136 -5.76 0.88 17.89
CA ASN A 136 -5.98 0.67 16.47
C ASN A 136 -7.11 -0.34 16.17
N ARG A 137 -8.12 -0.38 17.05
CA ARG A 137 -9.31 -1.24 16.93
C ARG A 137 -10.57 -0.40 16.85
N PHE A 138 -11.55 -0.90 16.09
CA PHE A 138 -12.88 -0.32 16.10
C PHE A 138 -13.59 -0.63 17.43
N VAL A 139 -14.05 0.42 18.10
CA VAL A 139 -14.87 0.32 19.30
C VAL A 139 -16.30 0.64 18.92
N GLU A 140 -17.22 -0.24 19.26
CA GLU A 140 -18.65 0.00 19.10
C GLU A 140 -19.13 0.96 20.19
N ARG A 141 -19.56 2.14 19.78
CA ARG A 141 -20.29 3.05 20.66
C ARG A 141 -21.76 2.99 20.27
N ALA A 142 -22.58 2.36 21.09
CA ALA A 142 -24.03 2.40 20.96
C ALA A 142 -24.54 3.73 21.51
N GLU A 143 -24.98 4.64 20.64
CA GLU A 143 -25.77 5.78 21.02
C GLU A 143 -27.24 5.48 20.74
N PHE A 144 -28.06 5.65 21.77
CA PHE A 144 -29.51 5.48 21.73
C PHE A 144 -30.21 6.79 21.32
#